data_ae8cf741669316fd8bdc9c2910f426d3
#
_entry.id   ae8cf741669316fd8bdc9c2910f426d3
#
_cell.length_a   1.000
_cell.length_b   1.000
_cell.length_c   1.000
_cell.angle_alpha   90.00
_cell.angle_beta   90.00
_cell.angle_gamma   90.00
#
_symmetry.space_group_name_H-M   'P 1'
#
loop_
_entity.id
_entity.type
_entity.pdbx_description
1 polymer ?
#
loop_
_entity_poly.entity_id
_entity_poly.type
_entity_poly.pdbx_seq_one_letter_code
_entity_poly.pdbx_strand_id
1 'polypeptide(L)'
;GDLGSDSMGSGHFKSSEGGVSVGIELDTPLSKVRERNRYQASLIQYQQARRQYLAFEDSVLRSLRQHTRLAKLYQLNFELSRAAVRGAIAQVDLARLRLNEPPQPGKNSQFGATTARDLVNALNDLLEASNSFLSVWIGYEAMRMRLTYDLGAMSLSDNGLWEDSGAIISLEPPL
;
A
#
# COMPACT_ATOMS: atom_id res chain seq x y z
N GLY A 1 38.89 -20.66 -27.05
CA GLY A 1 38.99 -21.13 -28.41
C GLY A 1 38.70 -19.96 -29.34
N ASP A 2 39.75 -19.39 -29.82
CA ASP A 2 39.82 -18.28 -30.78
C ASP A 2 39.41 -18.86 -32.15
N LEU A 3 38.20 -18.53 -32.63
CA LEU A 3 37.81 -18.87 -34.01
C LEU A 3 38.18 -17.70 -34.91
N GLY A 4 39.31 -17.92 -35.60
CA GLY A 4 39.88 -16.99 -36.53
C GLY A 4 38.91 -16.46 -37.57
N SER A 5 38.93 -15.16 -37.79
CA SER A 5 38.32 -14.45 -38.90
C SER A 5 38.99 -14.87 -40.19
N ASP A 6 38.37 -15.76 -40.96
CA ASP A 6 38.75 -16.00 -42.33
C ASP A 6 38.44 -14.77 -43.16
N SER A 7 39.46 -13.92 -43.33
CA SER A 7 39.46 -12.86 -44.32
C SER A 7 39.73 -13.48 -45.69
N MET A 8 38.70 -13.74 -46.46
CA MET A 8 38.82 -14.18 -47.84
C MET A 8 39.18 -12.98 -48.72
N GLY A 9 40.40 -12.98 -49.18
CA GLY A 9 40.88 -12.51 -50.47
C GLY A 9 40.76 -11.00 -50.75
N SER A 10 41.75 -10.19 -50.31
CA SER A 10 42.02 -8.92 -50.95
C SER A 10 42.87 -9.14 -52.23
N GLY A 11 42.19 -9.01 -53.36
CA GLY A 11 42.93 -8.99 -54.66
C GLY A 11 43.57 -7.63 -54.85
N HIS A 12 44.94 -7.58 -54.83
CA HIS A 12 45.69 -6.36 -55.13
C HIS A 12 46.06 -6.38 -56.61
N PHE A 13 45.54 -5.41 -57.37
CA PHE A 13 46.02 -5.13 -58.73
C PHE A 13 47.03 -4.00 -58.63
N LYS A 14 48.31 -4.30 -58.98
CA LYS A 14 49.40 -3.29 -59.14
C LYS A 14 49.52 -2.91 -60.59
N SER A 15 49.21 -1.68 -60.96
CA SER A 15 49.59 -1.07 -62.20
C SER A 15 50.93 -0.29 -61.99
N SER A 16 51.84 -0.33 -62.95
CA SER A 16 53.26 0.00 -62.78
C SER A 16 53.61 1.48 -62.71
N GLU A 17 52.60 2.37 -62.64
CA GLU A 17 52.89 3.84 -62.52
C GLU A 17 51.82 4.58 -61.73
N GLY A 18 51.77 4.28 -60.47
CA GLY A 18 50.80 4.93 -59.54
C GLY A 18 49.90 3.87 -58.90
N GLY A 19 50.27 3.46 -57.68
CA GLY A 19 49.55 2.42 -57.01
C GLY A 19 48.14 2.89 -56.55
N VAL A 20 47.12 2.52 -57.29
CA VAL A 20 45.72 2.61 -56.86
C VAL A 20 45.35 1.24 -56.29
N SER A 21 45.11 1.17 -54.98
CA SER A 21 44.57 -0.03 -54.35
C SER A 21 43.06 0.14 -54.23
N VAL A 22 42.30 -0.71 -54.90
CA VAL A 22 40.83 -0.83 -54.72
C VAL A 22 40.54 -2.09 -53.92
N GLY A 23 40.13 -1.91 -52.69
CA GLY A 23 39.70 -3.03 -51.87
C GLY A 23 38.17 -3.14 -51.92
N ILE A 24 37.66 -4.29 -52.29
CA ILE A 24 36.23 -4.63 -52.15
C ILE A 24 36.11 -5.53 -50.92
N GLU A 25 35.55 -5.00 -49.85
CA GLU A 25 35.19 -5.78 -48.65
C GLU A 25 33.78 -6.32 -48.83
N LEU A 26 33.66 -7.61 -49.12
CA LEU A 26 32.37 -8.29 -49.24
C LEU A 26 32.01 -8.92 -47.88
N ASP A 27 31.23 -8.21 -47.08
CA ASP A 27 30.65 -8.78 -45.87
C ASP A 27 29.46 -9.69 -46.27
N THR A 28 29.73 -10.97 -46.34
CA THR A 28 28.70 -11.95 -46.72
C THR A 28 27.69 -12.13 -45.57
N PRO A 29 26.35 -12.05 -45.83
CA PRO A 29 25.31 -12.16 -44.81
C PRO A 29 25.14 -13.55 -44.18
N LEU A 30 25.99 -14.50 -44.51
CA LEU A 30 25.89 -15.91 -44.10
C LEU A 30 26.23 -16.17 -42.62
N SER A 31 26.82 -15.23 -41.91
CA SER A 31 27.21 -15.40 -40.49
C SER A 31 26.82 -14.25 -39.59
N LYS A 32 25.66 -13.61 -39.80
CA LYS A 32 25.12 -12.57 -38.89
C LYS A 32 24.55 -13.17 -37.59
N VAL A 33 25.25 -14.15 -37.02
CA VAL A 33 24.85 -14.78 -35.73
C VAL A 33 24.78 -13.75 -34.62
N ARG A 34 25.67 -12.77 -34.61
CA ARG A 34 25.73 -11.68 -33.61
C ARG A 34 24.46 -10.81 -33.66
N GLU A 35 24.05 -10.36 -34.83
CA GLU A 35 22.87 -9.53 -35.05
C GLU A 35 21.59 -10.32 -34.72
N ARG A 36 21.54 -11.58 -35.14
CA ARG A 36 20.42 -12.49 -34.82
C ARG A 36 20.31 -12.71 -33.29
N ASN A 37 21.43 -12.92 -32.62
CA ASN A 37 21.43 -13.07 -31.16
C ASN A 37 21.03 -11.77 -30.44
N ARG A 38 21.46 -10.59 -30.92
CA ARG A 38 21.01 -9.29 -30.40
C ARG A 38 19.50 -9.10 -30.58
N TYR A 39 18.99 -9.44 -31.75
CA TYR A 39 17.53 -9.38 -32.00
C TYR A 39 16.76 -10.33 -31.07
N GLN A 40 17.21 -11.56 -30.92
CA GLN A 40 16.58 -12.49 -29.97
C GLN A 40 16.67 -12.00 -28.53
N ALA A 41 17.80 -11.45 -28.12
CA ALA A 41 17.96 -10.85 -26.79
C ALA A 41 16.99 -9.68 -26.57
N SER A 42 16.80 -8.79 -27.55
CA SER A 42 15.85 -7.69 -27.48
C SER A 42 14.39 -8.17 -27.40
N LEU A 43 14.04 -9.24 -28.11
CA LEU A 43 12.71 -9.86 -28.00
C LEU A 43 12.46 -10.44 -26.62
N ILE A 44 13.45 -11.12 -26.04
CA ILE A 44 13.37 -11.63 -24.68
C ILE A 44 13.19 -10.50 -23.68
N GLN A 45 13.99 -9.42 -23.80
CA GLN A 45 13.86 -8.24 -22.95
C GLN A 45 12.49 -7.58 -23.07
N TYR A 46 11.95 -7.44 -24.27
CA TYR A 46 10.60 -6.93 -24.50
C TYR A 46 9.54 -7.80 -23.81
N GLN A 47 9.64 -9.13 -23.94
CA GLN A 47 8.70 -10.04 -23.27
C GLN A 47 8.83 -9.98 -21.75
N GLN A 48 10.06 -9.82 -21.22
CA GLN A 48 10.29 -9.63 -19.78
C GLN A 48 9.67 -8.33 -19.29
N ALA A 49 9.89 -7.21 -19.99
CA ALA A 49 9.30 -5.92 -19.66
C ALA A 49 7.77 -5.97 -19.67
N ARG A 50 7.17 -6.65 -20.67
CA ARG A 50 5.72 -6.85 -20.75
C ARG A 50 5.18 -7.66 -19.55
N ARG A 51 5.87 -8.74 -19.15
CA ARG A 51 5.48 -9.52 -17.97
C ARG A 51 5.62 -8.72 -16.68
N GLN A 52 6.68 -7.92 -16.57
CA GLN A 52 6.86 -7.03 -15.42
C GLN A 52 5.76 -5.98 -15.33
N TYR A 53 5.33 -5.41 -16.45
CA TYR A 53 4.22 -4.48 -16.50
C TYR A 53 2.91 -5.14 -16.03
N LEU A 54 2.56 -6.32 -16.52
CA LEU A 54 1.38 -7.08 -16.08
C LEU A 54 1.46 -7.43 -14.58
N ALA A 55 2.63 -7.86 -14.11
CA ALA A 55 2.83 -8.15 -12.69
C ALA A 55 2.69 -6.90 -11.81
N PHE A 56 3.14 -5.74 -12.30
CA PHE A 56 2.93 -4.45 -11.63
C PHE A 56 1.45 -4.09 -11.56
N GLU A 57 0.71 -4.18 -12.68
CA GLU A 57 -0.73 -3.94 -12.73
C GLU A 57 -1.49 -4.84 -11.74
N ASP A 58 -1.20 -6.14 -11.74
CA ASP A 58 -1.77 -7.09 -10.78
C ASP A 58 -1.43 -6.74 -9.33
N SER A 59 -0.22 -6.24 -9.07
CA SER A 59 0.20 -5.85 -7.72
C SER A 59 -0.57 -4.62 -7.22
N VAL A 60 -0.79 -3.62 -8.10
CA VAL A 60 -1.60 -2.43 -7.79
C VAL A 60 -3.04 -2.82 -7.50
N LEU A 61 -3.67 -3.62 -8.36
CA LEU A 61 -5.04 -4.09 -8.14
C LEU A 61 -5.19 -4.89 -6.85
N ARG A 62 -4.20 -5.69 -6.49
CA ARG A 62 -4.18 -6.46 -5.26
C ARG A 62 -4.08 -5.55 -4.03
N SER A 63 -3.18 -4.55 -4.07
CA SER A 63 -3.02 -3.59 -2.97
C SER A 63 -4.28 -2.76 -2.77
N LEU A 64 -4.91 -2.25 -3.83
CA LEU A 64 -6.17 -1.50 -3.75
C LEU A 64 -7.29 -2.33 -3.12
N ARG A 65 -7.46 -3.59 -3.55
CA ARG A 65 -8.44 -4.51 -2.94
C ARG A 65 -8.17 -4.76 -1.46
N GLN A 66 -6.90 -4.90 -1.09
CA GLN A 66 -6.49 -5.06 0.31
C GLN A 66 -6.82 -3.81 1.12
N HIS A 67 -6.43 -2.62 0.64
CA HIS A 67 -6.69 -1.36 1.33
C HIS A 67 -8.19 -1.07 1.47
N THR A 68 -8.98 -1.37 0.44
CA THR A 68 -10.45 -1.25 0.51
C THR A 68 -11.06 -2.16 1.59
N ARG A 69 -10.56 -3.41 1.71
CA ARG A 69 -11.03 -4.33 2.76
C ARG A 69 -10.61 -3.85 4.15
N LEU A 70 -9.39 -3.35 4.29
CA LEU A 70 -8.90 -2.79 5.55
C LEU A 70 -9.67 -1.54 5.94
N ALA A 71 -9.99 -0.65 5.01
CA ALA A 71 -10.81 0.53 5.27
C ALA A 71 -12.20 0.14 5.83
N LYS A 72 -12.84 -0.87 5.22
CA LYS A 72 -14.12 -1.41 5.73
C LYS A 72 -13.98 -2.03 7.12
N LEU A 73 -12.88 -2.75 7.38
CA LEU A 73 -12.60 -3.31 8.71
C LEU A 73 -12.43 -2.22 9.76
N TYR A 74 -11.67 -1.17 9.45
CA TYR A 74 -11.50 -0.02 10.35
C TYR A 74 -12.82 0.70 10.60
N GLN A 75 -13.67 0.84 9.59
CA GLN A 75 -15.00 1.43 9.75
C GLN A 75 -15.87 0.62 10.72
N LEU A 76 -15.88 -0.71 10.60
CA LEU A 76 -16.60 -1.58 11.54
C LEU A 76 -16.03 -1.50 12.96
N ASN A 77 -14.69 -1.52 13.08
CA ASN A 77 -14.03 -1.38 14.38
C ASN A 77 -14.30 -0.01 15.02
N PHE A 78 -14.43 1.05 14.23
CA PHE A 78 -14.80 2.37 14.71
C PHE A 78 -16.19 2.37 15.35
N GLU A 79 -17.19 1.79 14.68
CA GLU A 79 -18.54 1.67 15.23
C GLU A 79 -18.58 0.80 16.49
N LEU A 80 -17.82 -0.29 16.52
CA LEU A 80 -17.70 -1.16 17.69
C LEU A 80 -17.05 -0.42 18.87
N SER A 81 -15.94 0.29 18.63
CA SER A 81 -15.25 1.07 19.67
C SER A 81 -16.11 2.20 20.20
N ARG A 82 -16.89 2.85 19.33
CA ARG A 82 -17.87 3.86 19.71
C ARG A 82 -18.96 3.30 20.64
N ALA A 83 -19.43 2.07 20.34
CA ALA A 83 -20.39 1.39 21.21
C ALA A 83 -19.75 1.01 22.57
N ALA A 84 -18.49 0.57 22.58
CA ALA A 84 -17.75 0.25 23.79
C ALA A 84 -17.60 1.46 24.72
N VAL A 85 -17.23 2.64 24.17
CA VAL A 85 -17.16 3.89 24.96
C VAL A 85 -18.50 4.25 25.57
N ARG A 86 -19.60 4.13 24.82
CA ARG A 86 -20.96 4.37 25.37
C ARG A 86 -21.29 3.40 26.51
N GLY A 87 -20.91 2.12 26.37
CA GLY A 87 -21.08 1.11 27.41
C GLY A 87 -20.27 1.46 28.66
N ALA A 88 -19.01 1.89 28.50
CA ALA A 88 -18.16 2.30 29.63
C ALA A 88 -18.71 3.54 30.35
N ILE A 89 -19.25 4.53 29.61
CA ILE A 89 -19.93 5.68 30.22
C ILE A 89 -21.12 5.22 31.08
N ALA A 90 -21.97 4.33 30.55
CA ALA A 90 -23.11 3.81 31.29
C ALA A 90 -22.69 3.04 32.56
N GLN A 91 -21.55 2.32 32.52
CA GLN A 91 -20.98 1.66 33.70
C GLN A 91 -20.53 2.65 34.77
N VAL A 92 -19.85 3.76 34.34
CA VAL A 92 -19.47 4.83 35.28
C VAL A 92 -20.70 5.46 35.94
N ASP A 93 -21.75 5.74 35.17
CA ASP A 93 -22.98 6.31 35.70
C ASP A 93 -23.66 5.36 36.68
N LEU A 94 -23.71 4.05 36.36
CA LEU A 94 -24.24 3.03 37.27
C LEU A 94 -23.40 2.94 38.57
N ALA A 95 -22.06 2.96 38.46
CA ALA A 95 -21.19 2.93 39.62
C ALA A 95 -21.38 4.17 40.52
N ARG A 96 -21.59 5.37 39.94
CA ARG A 96 -21.93 6.60 40.66
C ARG A 96 -23.28 6.49 41.35
N LEU A 97 -24.29 5.97 40.69
CA LEU A 97 -25.62 5.76 41.30
C LEU A 97 -25.53 4.82 42.52
N ARG A 98 -24.78 3.73 42.41
CA ARG A 98 -24.58 2.78 43.51
C ARG A 98 -23.79 3.41 44.67
N LEU A 99 -22.84 4.30 44.41
CA LEU A 99 -22.09 5.01 45.44
C LEU A 99 -22.99 5.98 46.21
N ASN A 100 -23.96 6.59 45.52
CA ASN A 100 -24.90 7.56 46.11
C ASN A 100 -26.13 6.89 46.74
N GLU A 101 -26.27 5.56 46.63
CA GLU A 101 -27.40 4.82 47.23
C GLU A 101 -27.30 4.88 48.78
N PRO A 102 -28.35 5.30 49.48
CA PRO A 102 -28.31 5.38 50.94
C PRO A 102 -28.16 3.97 51.57
N PRO A 103 -27.35 3.82 52.63
CA PRO A 103 -27.12 2.54 53.27
C PRO A 103 -28.43 1.89 53.73
N GLN A 104 -28.70 0.67 53.29
CA GLN A 104 -29.91 -0.06 53.73
C GLN A 104 -29.77 -0.48 55.19
N PRO A 105 -30.77 -0.24 56.01
CA PRO A 105 -30.76 -0.64 57.42
C PRO A 105 -30.61 -2.17 57.53
N GLY A 106 -29.54 -2.64 58.18
CA GLY A 106 -29.25 -4.05 58.43
C GLY A 106 -28.15 -4.68 57.56
N LYS A 107 -27.53 -3.99 56.60
CA LYS A 107 -26.35 -4.45 55.89
C LYS A 107 -25.10 -3.79 56.40
N ASN A 108 -24.07 -4.58 56.76
CA ASN A 108 -22.79 -4.11 57.25
C ASN A 108 -22.11 -3.11 56.31
N SER A 109 -21.43 -2.12 56.85
CA SER A 109 -20.78 -0.98 56.20
C SER A 109 -19.57 -1.31 55.31
N GLN A 110 -19.42 -2.55 54.84
CA GLN A 110 -18.45 -2.94 53.81
C GLN A 110 -18.79 -2.38 52.41
N PHE A 111 -20.01 -1.83 52.27
CA PHE A 111 -20.53 -1.33 51.00
C PHE A 111 -19.70 -0.16 50.42
N GLY A 112 -19.18 0.74 51.22
CA GLY A 112 -18.49 1.94 50.75
C GLY A 112 -17.12 1.71 50.10
N ALA A 113 -16.36 0.71 50.57
CA ALA A 113 -15.02 0.44 50.04
C ALA A 113 -15.07 -0.34 48.69
N THR A 114 -16.04 -1.22 48.54
CA THR A 114 -16.25 -1.98 47.29
C THR A 114 -16.83 -1.09 46.20
N THR A 115 -17.83 -0.27 46.52
CA THR A 115 -18.45 0.67 45.55
C THR A 115 -17.46 1.75 45.07
N ALA A 116 -16.57 2.22 45.93
CA ALA A 116 -15.50 3.15 45.55
C ALA A 116 -14.49 2.47 44.57
N ARG A 117 -14.11 1.22 44.81
CA ARG A 117 -13.28 0.44 43.90
C ARG A 117 -13.97 0.18 42.55
N ASP A 118 -15.27 -0.13 42.59
CA ASP A 118 -16.07 -0.34 41.37
C ASP A 118 -16.10 0.93 40.53
N LEU A 119 -16.22 2.11 41.13
CA LEU A 119 -16.14 3.38 40.43
C LEU A 119 -14.74 3.62 39.80
N VAL A 120 -13.67 3.34 40.56
CA VAL A 120 -12.30 3.47 40.04
C VAL A 120 -12.07 2.51 38.86
N ASN A 121 -12.54 1.28 38.97
CA ASN A 121 -12.46 0.30 37.88
C ASN A 121 -13.26 0.78 36.64
N ALA A 122 -14.47 1.25 36.83
CA ALA A 122 -15.30 1.77 35.72
C ALA A 122 -14.65 3.00 35.04
N LEU A 123 -13.95 3.86 35.79
CA LEU A 123 -13.20 4.99 35.25
C LEU A 123 -11.97 4.52 34.44
N ASN A 124 -11.27 3.48 34.93
CA ASN A 124 -10.15 2.89 34.19
C ASN A 124 -10.63 2.22 32.91
N ASP A 125 -11.74 1.50 32.96
CA ASP A 125 -12.35 0.88 31.76
C ASP A 125 -12.78 1.94 30.74
N LEU A 126 -13.32 3.07 31.20
CA LEU A 126 -13.65 4.20 30.34
C LEU A 126 -12.39 4.81 29.70
N LEU A 127 -11.31 4.97 30.46
CA LEU A 127 -10.04 5.46 29.95
C LEU A 127 -9.47 4.52 28.87
N GLU A 128 -9.49 3.21 29.13
CA GLU A 128 -9.04 2.20 28.17
C GLU A 128 -9.90 2.18 26.90
N ALA A 129 -11.22 2.22 27.05
CA ALA A 129 -12.15 2.29 25.92
C ALA A 129 -11.95 3.56 25.09
N SER A 130 -11.69 4.70 25.73
CA SER A 130 -11.41 5.98 25.08
C SER A 130 -10.09 5.95 24.30
N ASN A 131 -9.03 5.39 24.89
CA ASN A 131 -7.74 5.25 24.23
C ASN A 131 -7.83 4.29 23.04
N SER A 132 -8.55 3.18 23.18
CA SER A 132 -8.82 2.22 22.10
C SER A 132 -9.59 2.89 20.96
N PHE A 133 -10.61 3.67 21.28
CA PHE A 133 -11.38 4.44 20.29
C PHE A 133 -10.51 5.42 19.50
N LEU A 134 -9.67 6.18 20.19
CA LEU A 134 -8.73 7.12 19.55
C LEU A 134 -7.75 6.40 18.63
N SER A 135 -7.21 5.25 19.06
CA SER A 135 -6.30 4.44 18.26
C SER A 135 -6.97 3.94 16.97
N VAL A 136 -8.21 3.43 17.08
CA VAL A 136 -8.98 2.97 15.92
C VAL A 136 -9.34 4.12 15.00
N TRP A 137 -9.69 5.29 15.54
CA TRP A 137 -10.00 6.47 14.75
C TRP A 137 -8.79 6.95 13.95
N ILE A 138 -7.62 7.06 14.59
CA ILE A 138 -6.37 7.44 13.91
C ILE A 138 -6.03 6.41 12.81
N GLY A 139 -6.18 5.11 13.10
CA GLY A 139 -5.97 4.05 12.12
C GLY A 139 -6.91 4.15 10.92
N TYR A 140 -8.16 4.51 11.15
CA TYR A 140 -9.15 4.72 10.09
C TYR A 140 -8.76 5.92 9.19
N GLU A 141 -8.42 7.07 9.79
CA GLU A 141 -8.01 8.26 9.03
C GLU A 141 -6.71 8.02 8.24
N ALA A 142 -5.73 7.36 8.84
CA ALA A 142 -4.50 6.98 8.14
C ALA A 142 -4.78 6.05 6.94
N MET A 143 -5.73 5.13 7.09
CA MET A 143 -6.11 4.22 5.99
C MET A 143 -6.88 4.96 4.89
N ARG A 144 -7.75 5.92 5.23
CA ARG A 144 -8.42 6.79 4.25
C ARG A 144 -7.39 7.58 3.44
N MET A 145 -6.45 8.22 4.11
CA MET A 145 -5.37 8.97 3.48
C MET A 145 -4.57 8.09 2.51
N ARG A 146 -4.20 6.88 2.95
CA ARG A 146 -3.46 5.93 2.13
C ARG A 146 -4.26 5.48 0.91
N LEU A 147 -5.55 5.20 1.07
CA LEU A 147 -6.42 4.81 -0.04
C LEU A 147 -6.56 5.94 -1.06
N THR A 148 -6.71 7.19 -0.60
CA THR A 148 -6.77 8.38 -1.46
C THR A 148 -5.46 8.58 -2.22
N TYR A 149 -4.33 8.33 -1.57
CA TYR A 149 -3.01 8.36 -2.20
C TYR A 149 -2.86 7.29 -3.29
N ASP A 150 -3.21 6.03 -2.98
CA ASP A 150 -3.10 4.90 -3.92
C ASP A 150 -4.04 5.06 -5.13
N LEU A 151 -5.16 5.76 -4.97
CA LEU A 151 -6.07 6.12 -6.06
C LEU A 151 -5.59 7.32 -6.90
N GLY A 152 -4.52 8.00 -6.47
CA GLY A 152 -4.05 9.22 -7.12
C GLY A 152 -4.99 10.42 -6.98
N ALA A 153 -5.93 10.36 -6.04
CA ALA A 153 -6.93 11.40 -5.78
C ALA A 153 -6.56 12.31 -4.59
N MET A 154 -5.32 12.19 -4.09
CA MET A 154 -4.85 12.98 -2.96
C MET A 154 -4.60 14.43 -3.40
N SER A 155 -5.33 15.38 -2.80
CA SER A 155 -5.09 16.81 -2.94
C SER A 155 -4.30 17.34 -1.74
N LEU A 156 -3.33 18.20 -2.02
CA LEU A 156 -2.55 18.90 -1.01
C LEU A 156 -2.81 20.40 -1.16
N SER A 157 -2.97 21.08 -0.03
CA SER A 157 -3.00 22.55 0.02
C SER A 157 -1.65 23.14 -0.32
N ASP A 158 -1.59 24.45 -0.57
CA ASP A 158 -0.35 25.19 -0.84
C ASP A 158 0.69 25.06 0.29
N ASN A 159 0.25 24.74 1.51
CA ASN A 159 1.09 24.48 2.68
C ASN A 159 1.55 23.03 2.81
N GLY A 160 1.23 22.18 1.83
CA GLY A 160 1.59 20.76 1.83
C GLY A 160 0.73 19.88 2.78
N LEU A 161 -0.37 20.41 3.31
CA LEU A 161 -1.30 19.65 4.13
C LEU A 161 -2.32 18.94 3.26
N TRP A 162 -2.68 17.73 3.67
CA TRP A 162 -3.73 16.96 2.98
C TRP A 162 -5.09 17.67 3.12
N GLU A 163 -5.75 17.88 2.00
CA GLU A 163 -7.13 18.35 1.96
C GLU A 163 -8.07 17.14 1.90
N ASP A 164 -8.88 16.98 2.95
CA ASP A 164 -9.88 15.91 2.97
C ASP A 164 -11.01 16.26 1.98
N SER A 165 -11.06 15.55 0.86
CA SER A 165 -12.11 15.68 -0.14
C SER A 165 -13.48 15.12 0.32
N GLY A 166 -13.60 14.70 1.57
CA GLY A 166 -14.82 14.12 2.13
C GLY A 166 -14.95 12.62 1.89
N ALA A 167 -16.18 12.10 1.97
CA ALA A 167 -16.44 10.67 1.77
C ALA A 167 -16.01 10.25 0.36
N ILE A 168 -15.24 9.16 0.26
CA ILE A 168 -14.99 8.50 -1.03
C ILE A 168 -16.36 8.01 -1.53
N ILE A 169 -16.94 8.78 -2.43
CA ILE A 169 -18.19 8.39 -3.08
C ILE A 169 -17.86 7.16 -3.91
N SER A 170 -18.37 6.00 -3.49
CA SER A 170 -18.35 4.84 -4.35
C SER A 170 -19.12 5.21 -5.61
N LEU A 171 -18.41 5.35 -6.72
CA LEU A 171 -19.01 5.37 -8.05
C LEU A 171 -19.59 3.97 -8.28
N GLU A 172 -20.75 3.69 -7.70
CA GLU A 172 -21.59 2.61 -8.22
C GLU A 172 -21.99 3.05 -9.63
N PRO A 173 -21.67 2.26 -10.67
CA PRO A 173 -22.19 2.53 -11.98
C PRO A 173 -23.72 2.51 -11.90
N PRO A 174 -24.43 3.45 -12.52
CA PRO A 174 -25.89 3.39 -12.58
C PRO A 174 -26.30 2.07 -13.23
N LEU A 175 -27.20 1.33 -12.55
CA LEU A 175 -27.83 0.13 -13.06
C LEU A 175 -28.54 0.38 -14.38
#